data_1324035273d091f76b8f0a34c866554d
#
_entry.id   1324035273d091f76b8f0a34c866554d
#
_cell.length_a   1.000
_cell.length_b   1.000
_cell.length_c   1.000
_cell.angle_alpha   90.00
_cell.angle_beta   90.00
_cell.angle_gamma   90.00
#
_symmetry.space_group_name_H-M   'P 1'
#
loop_
_entity.id
_entity.type
_entity.pdbx_description
1 polymer ?
#
loop_
_entity_poly.entity_id
_entity_poly.type
_entity_poly.pdbx_seq_one_letter_code
_entity_poly.pdbx_strand_id
1 'polypeptide(L)'
;DEQGRPMSKSLGNVVLPTEICDKWGADLLRLWVGAQEYQADVKMSERVMTQLSEAYRKIRNTFRFALGNLNDFDPAKDALPNDQLEEMDRWMLERTADLVKRCREWYSTYEFHRIYHAIHDYCVVDLSSFYYDVLKDRLYTKAPKSHSRRSAQTSIWKITSALVRLATPILVFTAEELWKYLPKAVGEPDSVHIALFPDEAELRSGIPADKANAWELLAKVRAEVLKALEVARNEKKLVNSGLEAKILLNADLELKAKLKHYLPVLPALFIVSQVELINAGSGEFKSDVVPSLEVTVQRADGKKCERCWNYSTRVGENLRYPTICERCSEAIAEIEGNEPGTVATPA
;
A
#
# COMPACT_ATOMS: atom_id res chain seq x y z
N ASP A 1 -18.88 -10.02 30.52
CA ASP A 1 -17.89 -9.06 31.00
C ASP A 1 -16.46 -9.59 30.87
N GLU A 2 -15.48 -8.85 31.33
CA GLU A 2 -14.05 -9.21 31.20
C GLU A 2 -13.71 -10.54 31.88
N GLN A 3 -14.42 -10.89 32.96
CA GLN A 3 -14.27 -12.14 33.70
C GLN A 3 -15.07 -13.30 33.09
N GLY A 4 -15.79 -13.08 32.01
CA GLY A 4 -16.65 -14.08 31.37
C GLY A 4 -17.98 -14.30 32.06
N ARG A 5 -18.41 -13.40 32.98
CA ARG A 5 -19.71 -13.48 33.65
C ARG A 5 -20.79 -12.83 32.76
N PRO A 6 -22.03 -13.36 32.81
CA PRO A 6 -23.15 -12.69 32.13
C PRO A 6 -23.35 -11.27 32.65
N MET A 7 -23.63 -10.34 31.75
CA MET A 7 -23.95 -8.96 32.11
C MET A 7 -25.37 -8.89 32.68
N SER A 8 -25.54 -8.32 33.87
CA SER A 8 -26.84 -8.10 34.47
C SER A 8 -26.87 -6.84 35.34
N LYS A 9 -28.03 -6.22 35.45
CA LYS A 9 -28.23 -5.05 36.30
C LYS A 9 -27.93 -5.36 37.79
N SER A 10 -28.23 -6.57 38.25
CA SER A 10 -27.98 -7.01 39.62
C SER A 10 -26.50 -7.15 39.96
N LEU A 11 -25.66 -7.46 38.95
CA LEU A 11 -24.21 -7.54 39.13
C LEU A 11 -23.52 -6.19 38.93
N GLY A 12 -24.24 -5.18 38.42
CA GLY A 12 -23.68 -3.84 38.14
C GLY A 12 -22.62 -3.83 37.05
N ASN A 13 -22.56 -4.88 36.21
CA ASN A 13 -21.55 -5.03 35.13
C ASN A 13 -22.11 -4.80 33.73
N VAL A 14 -23.29 -4.17 33.63
CA VAL A 14 -23.89 -3.81 32.33
C VAL A 14 -23.17 -2.62 31.75
N VAL A 15 -22.76 -2.75 30.48
CA VAL A 15 -22.22 -1.66 29.70
C VAL A 15 -23.31 -1.16 28.73
N LEU A 16 -23.63 0.12 28.77
CA LEU A 16 -24.65 0.71 27.91
C LEU A 16 -24.05 1.07 26.55
N PRO A 17 -24.75 0.82 25.45
CA PRO A 17 -24.29 1.25 24.11
C PRO A 17 -24.00 2.75 24.00
N THR A 18 -24.77 3.59 24.70
CA THR A 18 -24.56 5.04 24.76
C THR A 18 -23.21 5.41 25.38
N GLU A 19 -22.78 4.74 26.44
CA GLU A 19 -21.47 4.97 27.09
C GLU A 19 -20.32 4.62 26.13
N ILE A 20 -20.48 3.55 25.34
CA ILE A 20 -19.50 3.18 24.30
C ILE A 20 -19.49 4.22 23.20
N CYS A 21 -20.65 4.65 22.71
CA CYS A 21 -20.75 5.66 21.67
C CYS A 21 -20.15 7.00 22.10
N ASP A 22 -20.40 7.44 23.33
CA ASP A 22 -19.86 8.69 23.87
C ASP A 22 -18.33 8.66 24.00
N LYS A 23 -17.78 7.51 24.41
CA LYS A 23 -16.34 7.36 24.63
C LYS A 23 -15.56 7.04 23.35
N TRP A 24 -16.11 6.18 22.50
CA TRP A 24 -15.39 5.57 21.38
C TRP A 24 -15.97 5.91 19.98
N GLY A 25 -17.21 6.37 19.94
CA GLY A 25 -17.96 6.59 18.72
C GLY A 25 -18.77 5.37 18.26
N ALA A 26 -19.86 5.64 17.55
CA ALA A 26 -20.81 4.61 17.11
C ALA A 26 -20.19 3.60 16.13
N ASP A 27 -19.29 4.04 15.26
CA ASP A 27 -18.61 3.13 14.32
C ASP A 27 -17.73 2.11 15.04
N LEU A 28 -17.15 2.46 16.18
CA LEU A 28 -16.35 1.50 16.92
C LEU A 28 -17.21 0.44 17.62
N LEU A 29 -18.40 0.81 18.13
CA LEU A 29 -19.38 -0.15 18.63
C LEU A 29 -19.84 -1.09 17.49
N ARG A 30 -20.15 -0.55 16.31
CA ARG A 30 -20.54 -1.35 15.14
C ARG A 30 -19.42 -2.29 14.69
N LEU A 31 -18.18 -1.79 14.68
CA LEU A 31 -17.01 -2.59 14.34
C LEU A 31 -16.79 -3.72 15.36
N TRP A 32 -17.00 -3.45 16.67
CA TRP A 32 -16.95 -4.49 17.68
C TRP A 32 -17.98 -5.59 17.44
N VAL A 33 -19.24 -5.24 17.15
CA VAL A 33 -20.29 -6.22 16.81
C VAL A 33 -19.90 -7.01 15.56
N GLY A 34 -19.46 -6.32 14.51
CA GLY A 34 -19.07 -6.95 13.25
C GLY A 34 -17.80 -7.82 13.34
N ALA A 35 -16.94 -7.58 14.34
CA ALA A 35 -15.72 -8.35 14.54
C ALA A 35 -15.95 -9.64 15.36
N GLN A 36 -17.15 -9.85 15.93
CA GLN A 36 -17.41 -11.01 16.76
C GLN A 36 -17.90 -12.21 15.94
N GLU A 37 -17.47 -13.39 16.35
CA GLU A 37 -18.10 -14.66 15.98
C GLU A 37 -19.35 -14.84 16.84
N TYR A 38 -20.52 -14.44 16.29
CA TYR A 38 -21.78 -14.36 17.04
C TYR A 38 -22.39 -15.73 17.42
N GLN A 39 -21.79 -16.83 16.95
CA GLN A 39 -22.16 -18.20 17.36
C GLN A 39 -21.51 -18.60 18.67
N ALA A 40 -20.58 -17.80 19.19
CA ALA A 40 -19.89 -18.03 20.46
C ALA A 40 -20.21 -16.91 21.47
N ASP A 41 -19.87 -17.15 22.73
CA ASP A 41 -20.00 -16.13 23.77
C ASP A 41 -19.12 -14.91 23.47
N VAL A 42 -19.74 -13.74 23.50
CA VAL A 42 -19.09 -12.47 23.17
C VAL A 42 -18.65 -11.74 24.44
N LYS A 43 -17.38 -11.34 24.50
CA LYS A 43 -16.81 -10.58 25.62
C LYS A 43 -16.74 -9.10 25.29
N MET A 44 -17.24 -8.28 26.23
CA MET A 44 -17.09 -6.83 26.17
C MET A 44 -16.21 -6.38 27.35
N SER A 45 -15.13 -5.66 27.02
CA SER A 45 -14.28 -5.01 28.03
C SER A 45 -13.61 -3.76 27.43
N GLU A 46 -13.15 -2.88 28.30
CA GLU A 46 -12.41 -1.69 27.87
C GLU A 46 -11.12 -2.06 27.11
N ARG A 47 -10.46 -3.13 27.50
CA ARG A 47 -9.28 -3.65 26.80
C ARG A 47 -9.60 -4.06 25.36
N VAL A 48 -10.71 -4.76 25.14
CA VAL A 48 -11.16 -5.17 23.80
C VAL A 48 -11.45 -3.93 22.94
N MET A 49 -12.12 -2.93 23.49
CA MET A 49 -12.42 -1.68 22.78
C MET A 49 -11.15 -0.89 22.45
N THR A 50 -10.16 -0.86 23.32
CA THR A 50 -8.86 -0.22 23.06
C THR A 50 -8.13 -0.90 21.92
N GLN A 51 -8.03 -2.23 21.91
CA GLN A 51 -7.41 -2.99 20.82
C GLN A 51 -8.11 -2.75 19.49
N LEU A 52 -9.44 -2.72 19.50
CA LEU A 52 -10.24 -2.47 18.31
C LEU A 52 -10.08 -1.04 17.80
N SER A 53 -9.94 -0.07 18.70
CA SER A 53 -9.63 1.33 18.36
C SER A 53 -8.30 1.46 17.63
N GLU A 54 -7.28 0.70 18.02
CA GLU A 54 -6.01 0.65 17.30
C GLU A 54 -6.17 0.08 15.87
N ALA A 55 -6.93 -1.00 15.73
CA ALA A 55 -7.23 -1.59 14.43
C ALA A 55 -8.01 -0.62 13.51
N TYR A 56 -9.04 0.03 14.07
CA TYR A 56 -9.82 1.07 13.37
C TYR A 56 -8.93 2.24 12.93
N ARG A 57 -8.01 2.70 13.79
CA ARG A 57 -7.07 3.77 13.47
C ARG A 57 -6.18 3.42 12.28
N LYS A 58 -5.71 2.17 12.19
CA LYS A 58 -4.92 1.68 11.05
C LYS A 58 -5.73 1.73 9.75
N ILE A 59 -6.98 1.23 9.77
CA ILE A 59 -7.89 1.31 8.62
C ILE A 59 -8.10 2.78 8.19
N ARG A 60 -8.41 3.65 9.13
CA ARG A 60 -8.63 5.09 8.87
C ARG A 60 -7.38 5.77 8.29
N ASN A 61 -6.20 5.45 8.79
CA ASN A 61 -4.94 6.00 8.29
C ASN A 61 -4.65 5.55 6.85
N THR A 62 -5.02 4.33 6.47
CA THR A 62 -4.92 3.83 5.09
C THR A 62 -5.76 4.70 4.14
N PHE A 63 -7.00 4.98 4.50
CA PHE A 63 -7.87 5.88 3.73
C PHE A 63 -7.36 7.33 3.70
N ARG A 64 -6.86 7.83 4.84
CA ARG A 64 -6.28 9.17 4.89
C ARG A 64 -5.08 9.33 3.94
N PHE A 65 -4.22 8.33 3.85
CA PHE A 65 -3.12 8.31 2.89
C PHE A 65 -3.64 8.35 1.45
N ALA A 66 -4.63 7.51 1.13
CA ALA A 66 -5.24 7.45 -0.20
C ALA A 66 -5.83 8.82 -0.61
N LEU A 67 -6.70 9.40 0.22
CA LEU A 67 -7.34 10.69 -0.05
C LEU A 67 -6.31 11.83 -0.20
N GLY A 68 -5.26 11.85 0.64
CA GLY A 68 -4.21 12.85 0.54
C GLY A 68 -3.43 12.80 -0.78
N ASN A 69 -3.35 11.62 -1.41
CA ASN A 69 -2.67 11.42 -2.70
C ASN A 69 -3.60 11.53 -3.91
N LEU A 70 -4.89 11.78 -3.68
CA LEU A 70 -5.91 11.99 -4.73
C LEU A 70 -6.37 13.45 -4.85
N ASN A 71 -5.75 14.39 -4.13
CA ASN A 71 -6.16 15.80 -4.08
C ASN A 71 -6.12 16.51 -5.43
N ASP A 72 -5.24 16.08 -6.35
CA ASP A 72 -5.05 16.62 -7.71
C ASP A 72 -5.52 15.64 -8.79
N PHE A 73 -6.38 14.69 -8.44
CA PHE A 73 -6.87 13.63 -9.33
C PHE A 73 -8.34 13.83 -9.66
N ASP A 74 -8.64 14.01 -10.94
CA ASP A 74 -10.01 14.08 -11.48
C ASP A 74 -10.29 12.76 -12.25
N PRO A 75 -11.16 11.86 -11.75
CA PRO A 75 -11.43 10.59 -12.41
C PRO A 75 -11.87 10.72 -13.87
N ALA A 76 -12.58 11.81 -14.21
CA ALA A 76 -13.06 12.04 -15.57
C ALA A 76 -11.95 12.40 -16.58
N LYS A 77 -10.81 12.91 -16.09
CA LYS A 77 -9.71 13.38 -16.94
C LYS A 77 -8.43 12.55 -16.79
N ASP A 78 -8.18 12.06 -15.57
CA ASP A 78 -6.88 11.53 -15.18
C ASP A 78 -6.89 10.00 -15.03
N ALA A 79 -8.08 9.37 -14.94
CA ALA A 79 -8.17 7.93 -14.80
C ALA A 79 -7.73 7.21 -16.08
N LEU A 80 -6.83 6.26 -15.90
CA LEU A 80 -6.37 5.38 -16.97
C LEU A 80 -7.21 4.11 -17.06
N PRO A 81 -7.39 3.53 -18.26
CA PRO A 81 -7.93 2.20 -18.42
C PRO A 81 -7.11 1.16 -17.65
N ASN A 82 -7.77 0.10 -17.15
CA ASN A 82 -7.12 -0.91 -16.32
C ASN A 82 -5.95 -1.61 -17.02
N ASP A 83 -6.03 -1.82 -18.33
CA ASP A 83 -5.00 -2.46 -19.15
C ASP A 83 -3.79 -1.55 -19.43
N GLN A 84 -3.94 -0.24 -19.23
CA GLN A 84 -2.88 0.76 -19.40
C GLN A 84 -2.15 1.10 -18.09
N LEU A 85 -2.58 0.56 -16.96
CA LEU A 85 -1.90 0.74 -15.68
C LEU A 85 -0.56 -0.01 -15.66
N GLU A 86 0.37 0.46 -14.82
CA GLU A 86 1.61 -0.27 -14.56
C GLU A 86 1.33 -1.64 -13.92
N GLU A 87 2.20 -2.61 -14.15
CA GLU A 87 1.96 -4.00 -13.75
C GLU A 87 1.66 -4.18 -12.26
N MET A 88 2.38 -3.46 -11.38
CA MET A 88 2.12 -3.52 -9.94
C MET A 88 0.72 -3.00 -9.60
N ASP A 89 0.28 -1.94 -10.26
CA ASP A 89 -1.05 -1.35 -10.04
C ASP A 89 -2.14 -2.31 -10.53
N ARG A 90 -1.95 -2.94 -11.69
CA ARG A 90 -2.83 -3.98 -12.22
C ARG A 90 -2.92 -5.18 -11.28
N TRP A 91 -1.79 -5.65 -10.76
CA TRP A 91 -1.75 -6.74 -9.81
C TRP A 91 -2.49 -6.41 -8.51
N MET A 92 -2.34 -5.18 -7.98
CA MET A 92 -3.09 -4.75 -6.79
C MET A 92 -4.59 -4.64 -7.03
N LEU A 93 -5.02 -4.24 -8.23
CA LEU A 93 -6.44 -4.27 -8.59
C LEU A 93 -7.02 -5.69 -8.63
N GLU A 94 -6.29 -6.69 -9.14
CA GLU A 94 -6.72 -8.09 -9.09
C GLU A 94 -6.89 -8.58 -7.64
N ARG A 95 -5.93 -8.27 -6.77
CA ARG A 95 -6.02 -8.62 -5.34
C ARG A 95 -7.22 -7.95 -4.67
N THR A 96 -7.54 -6.72 -5.06
CA THR A 96 -8.74 -6.02 -4.59
C THR A 96 -10.01 -6.68 -5.11
N ALA A 97 -10.03 -7.09 -6.38
CA ALA A 97 -11.17 -7.81 -6.96
C ALA A 97 -11.45 -9.12 -6.22
N ASP A 98 -10.40 -9.87 -5.86
CA ASP A 98 -10.53 -11.10 -5.07
C ASP A 98 -11.01 -10.82 -3.64
N LEU A 99 -10.60 -9.71 -3.02
CA LEU A 99 -11.14 -9.27 -1.73
C LEU A 99 -12.64 -8.93 -1.84
N VAL A 100 -13.03 -8.17 -2.88
CA VAL A 100 -14.43 -7.81 -3.15
C VAL A 100 -15.28 -9.06 -3.28
N LYS A 101 -14.86 -10.03 -4.09
CA LYS A 101 -15.56 -11.31 -4.27
C LYS A 101 -15.81 -12.00 -2.94
N ARG A 102 -14.74 -12.21 -2.14
CA ARG A 102 -14.84 -12.86 -0.83
C ARG A 102 -15.74 -12.11 0.14
N CYS A 103 -15.62 -10.77 0.21
CA CYS A 103 -16.44 -9.97 1.10
C CYS A 103 -17.93 -10.05 0.71
N ARG A 104 -18.27 -10.05 -0.57
CA ARG A 104 -19.66 -10.21 -1.04
C ARG A 104 -20.24 -11.58 -0.64
N GLU A 105 -19.45 -12.66 -0.79
CA GLU A 105 -19.84 -13.99 -0.32
C GLU A 105 -20.11 -13.98 1.19
N TRP A 106 -19.20 -13.42 2.00
CA TRP A 106 -19.37 -13.37 3.45
C TRP A 106 -20.51 -12.45 3.92
N TYR A 107 -20.82 -11.38 3.18
CA TYR A 107 -22.04 -10.61 3.43
C TYR A 107 -23.32 -11.42 3.18
N SER A 108 -23.34 -12.24 2.14
CA SER A 108 -24.50 -13.11 1.84
C SER A 108 -24.72 -14.21 2.88
N THR A 109 -23.66 -14.61 3.59
CA THR A 109 -23.68 -15.63 4.66
C THR A 109 -23.63 -15.04 6.06
N TYR A 110 -23.65 -13.70 6.20
CA TYR A 110 -23.60 -12.97 7.48
C TYR A 110 -22.32 -13.22 8.31
N GLU A 111 -21.20 -13.55 7.66
CA GLU A 111 -19.91 -13.80 8.30
C GLU A 111 -19.10 -12.48 8.48
N PHE A 112 -19.66 -11.51 9.20
CA PHE A 112 -19.11 -10.15 9.33
C PHE A 112 -17.70 -10.10 9.92
N HIS A 113 -17.37 -11.01 10.83
CA HIS A 113 -16.04 -11.10 11.44
C HIS A 113 -14.95 -11.36 10.38
N ARG A 114 -15.24 -12.19 9.38
CA ARG A 114 -14.30 -12.43 8.26
C ARG A 114 -14.09 -11.19 7.41
N ILE A 115 -15.16 -10.42 7.19
CA ILE A 115 -15.08 -9.17 6.41
C ILE A 115 -14.18 -8.16 7.13
N TYR A 116 -14.42 -7.96 8.43
CA TYR A 116 -13.61 -7.08 9.25
C TYR A 116 -12.11 -7.44 9.18
N HIS A 117 -11.78 -8.71 9.45
CA HIS A 117 -10.39 -9.17 9.43
C HIS A 117 -9.76 -9.00 8.04
N ALA A 118 -10.47 -9.37 6.98
CA ALA A 118 -9.96 -9.26 5.62
C ALA A 118 -9.71 -7.80 5.20
N ILE A 119 -10.62 -6.87 5.51
CA ILE A 119 -10.42 -5.43 5.23
C ILE A 119 -9.28 -4.89 6.08
N HIS A 120 -9.21 -5.23 7.38
CA HIS A 120 -8.13 -4.79 8.24
C HIS A 120 -6.76 -5.25 7.72
N ASP A 121 -6.62 -6.54 7.42
CA ASP A 121 -5.35 -7.12 6.97
C ASP A 121 -4.96 -6.55 5.61
N TYR A 122 -5.91 -6.39 4.70
CA TYR A 122 -5.66 -5.76 3.41
C TYR A 122 -5.18 -4.30 3.56
N CYS A 123 -5.82 -3.52 4.43
CA CYS A 123 -5.40 -2.14 4.72
C CYS A 123 -4.00 -2.07 5.33
N VAL A 124 -3.68 -2.97 6.26
CA VAL A 124 -2.43 -2.93 7.01
C VAL A 124 -1.27 -3.56 6.24
N VAL A 125 -1.47 -4.75 5.71
CA VAL A 125 -0.42 -5.55 5.08
C VAL A 125 -0.26 -5.19 3.61
N ASP A 126 -1.34 -5.35 2.83
CA ASP A 126 -1.26 -5.18 1.37
C ASP A 126 -1.13 -3.71 0.96
N LEU A 127 -1.91 -2.81 1.59
CA LEU A 127 -1.87 -1.40 1.22
C LEU A 127 -0.78 -0.64 1.97
N SER A 128 -0.84 -0.54 3.30
CA SER A 128 0.04 0.37 4.04
C SER A 128 1.48 -0.10 4.09
N SER A 129 1.73 -1.40 4.38
CA SER A 129 3.10 -1.92 4.53
C SER A 129 3.75 -2.28 3.20
N PHE A 130 2.98 -2.47 2.15
CA PHE A 130 3.51 -2.82 0.84
C PHE A 130 3.20 -1.75 -0.20
N TYR A 131 2.00 -1.71 -0.74
CA TYR A 131 1.67 -0.95 -1.94
C TYR A 131 1.89 0.56 -1.78
N TYR A 132 1.32 1.16 -0.76
CA TYR A 132 1.45 2.60 -0.51
C TYR A 132 2.88 3.00 -0.14
N ASP A 133 3.60 2.12 0.55
CA ASP A 133 5.00 2.37 0.89
C ASP A 133 5.88 2.45 -0.36
N VAL A 134 5.70 1.51 -1.30
CA VAL A 134 6.38 1.49 -2.60
C VAL A 134 5.98 2.69 -3.48
N LEU A 135 4.70 3.08 -3.44
CA LEU A 135 4.21 4.18 -4.28
C LEU A 135 4.71 5.57 -3.89
N LYS A 136 5.23 5.77 -2.68
CA LYS A 136 5.70 7.09 -2.22
C LYS A 136 6.67 7.75 -3.20
N ASP A 137 7.61 6.98 -3.73
CA ASP A 137 8.57 7.51 -4.72
C ASP A 137 7.82 8.02 -5.96
N ARG A 138 6.92 7.24 -6.53
CA ARG A 138 6.12 7.64 -7.70
C ARG A 138 5.24 8.85 -7.44
N LEU A 139 4.53 8.86 -6.31
CA LEU A 139 3.57 9.90 -5.96
C LEU A 139 4.23 11.25 -5.66
N TYR A 140 5.44 11.23 -5.07
CA TYR A 140 6.09 12.45 -4.58
C TYR A 140 7.22 12.96 -5.48
N THR A 141 7.81 12.10 -6.31
CA THR A 141 8.98 12.49 -7.10
C THR A 141 8.72 12.59 -8.61
N LYS A 142 7.71 11.91 -9.14
CA LYS A 142 7.34 12.01 -10.56
C LYS A 142 6.56 13.30 -10.84
N ALA A 143 6.55 13.70 -12.12
CA ALA A 143 5.74 14.85 -12.53
C ALA A 143 4.25 14.60 -12.31
N PRO A 144 3.44 15.64 -11.99
CA PRO A 144 2.03 15.49 -11.66
C PRO A 144 1.19 14.77 -12.71
N LYS A 145 1.49 14.98 -14.00
CA LYS A 145 0.76 14.38 -15.13
C LYS A 145 1.45 13.15 -15.74
N SER A 146 2.56 12.69 -15.15
CA SER A 146 3.26 11.52 -15.67
C SER A 146 2.37 10.28 -15.63
N HIS A 147 2.49 9.43 -16.64
CA HIS A 147 1.75 8.16 -16.74
C HIS A 147 1.91 7.31 -15.47
N SER A 148 3.13 7.20 -14.95
CA SER A 148 3.45 6.42 -13.75
C SER A 148 2.69 6.91 -12.52
N ARG A 149 2.60 8.25 -12.32
CA ARG A 149 1.86 8.83 -11.19
C ARG A 149 0.35 8.67 -11.37
N ARG A 150 -0.18 8.90 -12.59
CA ARG A 150 -1.61 8.73 -12.89
C ARG A 150 -2.05 7.27 -12.79
N SER A 151 -1.20 6.32 -13.18
CA SER A 151 -1.44 4.89 -12.97
C SER A 151 -1.62 4.57 -11.47
N ALA A 152 -0.69 5.03 -10.63
CA ALA A 152 -0.79 4.87 -9.18
C ALA A 152 -2.07 5.49 -8.60
N GLN A 153 -2.40 6.74 -8.98
CA GLN A 153 -3.58 7.43 -8.50
C GLN A 153 -4.89 6.75 -8.96
N THR A 154 -4.96 6.29 -10.20
CA THR A 154 -6.11 5.54 -10.71
C THR A 154 -6.35 4.27 -9.89
N SER A 155 -5.29 3.53 -9.60
CA SER A 155 -5.39 2.32 -8.79
C SER A 155 -5.79 2.64 -7.34
N ILE A 156 -5.16 3.64 -6.70
CA ILE A 156 -5.53 4.11 -5.35
C ILE A 156 -7.01 4.51 -5.31
N TRP A 157 -7.49 5.27 -6.29
CA TRP A 157 -8.87 5.72 -6.37
C TRP A 157 -9.85 4.54 -6.46
N LYS A 158 -9.62 3.60 -7.39
CA LYS A 158 -10.48 2.41 -7.56
C LYS A 158 -10.50 1.52 -6.32
N ILE A 159 -9.33 1.24 -5.74
CA ILE A 159 -9.20 0.47 -4.49
C ILE A 159 -9.96 1.16 -3.36
N THR A 160 -9.76 2.48 -3.21
CA THR A 160 -10.40 3.24 -2.12
C THR A 160 -11.91 3.26 -2.27
N SER A 161 -12.43 3.52 -3.49
CA SER A 161 -13.87 3.46 -3.78
C SER A 161 -14.48 2.08 -3.44
N ALA A 162 -13.81 1.01 -3.84
CA ALA A 162 -14.27 -0.34 -3.53
C ALA A 162 -14.27 -0.63 -2.03
N LEU A 163 -13.19 -0.30 -1.32
CA LEU A 163 -13.07 -0.54 0.12
C LEU A 163 -14.06 0.28 0.95
N VAL A 164 -14.31 1.53 0.57
CA VAL A 164 -15.30 2.38 1.27
C VAL A 164 -16.69 1.77 1.13
N ARG A 165 -17.10 1.36 -0.07
CA ARG A 165 -18.38 0.70 -0.32
C ARG A 165 -18.51 -0.64 0.42
N LEU A 166 -17.43 -1.44 0.49
CA LEU A 166 -17.40 -2.68 1.28
C LEU A 166 -17.50 -2.44 2.79
N ALA A 167 -16.86 -1.40 3.29
CA ALA A 167 -16.85 -1.09 4.73
C ALA A 167 -18.14 -0.45 5.22
N THR A 168 -18.95 0.13 4.32
CA THR A 168 -20.14 0.94 4.63
C THR A 168 -21.13 0.25 5.57
N PRO A 169 -21.50 -1.03 5.45
CA PRO A 169 -22.45 -1.66 6.37
C PRO A 169 -21.93 -1.76 7.82
N ILE A 170 -20.63 -1.71 8.02
CA ILE A 170 -19.99 -1.78 9.34
C ILE A 170 -19.61 -0.39 9.83
N LEU A 171 -18.82 0.36 9.04
CA LEU A 171 -18.28 1.69 9.36
C LEU A 171 -19.13 2.81 8.71
N VAL A 172 -20.37 2.90 9.14
CA VAL A 172 -21.44 3.73 8.52
C VAL A 172 -21.03 5.21 8.40
N PHE A 173 -20.60 5.80 9.51
CA PHE A 173 -20.28 7.23 9.56
C PHE A 173 -18.92 7.53 8.92
N THR A 174 -17.95 6.67 9.17
CA THR A 174 -16.61 6.80 8.58
C THR A 174 -16.66 6.66 7.06
N ALA A 175 -17.43 5.70 6.55
CA ALA A 175 -17.57 5.49 5.11
C ALA A 175 -18.24 6.70 4.42
N GLU A 176 -19.26 7.29 5.04
CA GLU A 176 -19.92 8.49 4.52
C GLU A 176 -18.99 9.71 4.54
N GLU A 177 -18.19 9.87 5.61
CA GLU A 177 -17.16 10.93 5.68
C GLU A 177 -16.13 10.76 4.55
N LEU A 178 -15.59 9.55 4.38
CA LEU A 178 -14.61 9.24 3.33
C LEU A 178 -15.18 9.47 1.93
N TRP A 179 -16.45 9.07 1.72
CA TRP A 179 -17.12 9.21 0.44
C TRP A 179 -17.27 10.67 0.00
N LYS A 180 -17.43 11.62 0.93
CA LYS A 180 -17.48 13.06 0.64
C LYS A 180 -16.17 13.62 0.10
N TYR A 181 -15.04 13.04 0.52
CA TYR A 181 -13.70 13.51 0.10
C TYR A 181 -13.11 12.71 -1.06
N LEU A 182 -13.70 11.57 -1.40
CA LEU A 182 -13.24 10.77 -2.53
C LEU A 182 -13.61 11.46 -3.85
N PRO A 183 -12.67 11.64 -4.80
CA PRO A 183 -13.00 12.13 -6.14
C PRO A 183 -14.05 11.24 -6.80
N LYS A 184 -15.12 11.85 -7.31
CA LYS A 184 -16.29 11.16 -7.84
C LYS A 184 -16.21 10.97 -9.34
N ALA A 185 -16.54 9.76 -9.81
CA ALA A 185 -16.85 9.55 -11.22
C ALA A 185 -18.23 10.17 -11.58
N VAL A 186 -18.42 10.42 -12.86
CA VAL A 186 -19.71 10.93 -13.36
C VAL A 186 -20.81 9.92 -13.07
N GLY A 187 -21.88 10.37 -12.41
CA GLY A 187 -23.05 9.53 -12.08
C GLY A 187 -22.94 8.79 -10.74
N GLU A 188 -21.85 8.92 -10.00
CA GLU A 188 -21.77 8.39 -8.64
C GLU A 188 -22.72 9.15 -7.69
N PRO A 189 -23.38 8.44 -6.75
CA PRO A 189 -24.32 9.06 -5.81
C PRO A 189 -23.61 9.96 -4.78
N ASP A 190 -24.34 10.92 -4.22
CA ASP A 190 -23.82 11.84 -3.20
C ASP A 190 -23.49 11.13 -1.89
N SER A 191 -24.27 10.12 -1.51
CA SER A 191 -24.05 9.32 -0.31
C SER A 191 -23.65 7.90 -0.65
N VAL A 192 -22.66 7.37 0.11
CA VAL A 192 -22.23 5.98 -0.04
C VAL A 192 -23.33 4.97 0.32
N HIS A 193 -24.32 5.40 1.13
CA HIS A 193 -25.41 4.51 1.57
C HIS A 193 -26.42 4.15 0.45
N ILE A 194 -26.40 4.89 -0.66
CA ILE A 194 -27.19 4.58 -1.85
C ILE A 194 -26.32 4.09 -3.02
N ALA A 195 -25.01 3.99 -2.80
CA ALA A 195 -24.09 3.37 -3.75
C ALA A 195 -24.23 1.85 -3.72
N LEU A 196 -24.08 1.22 -4.88
CA LEU A 196 -24.09 -0.25 -4.96
C LEU A 196 -22.77 -0.82 -4.39
N PHE A 197 -22.83 -2.05 -3.89
CA PHE A 197 -21.62 -2.81 -3.57
C PHE A 197 -20.70 -2.86 -4.79
N PRO A 198 -19.38 -2.79 -4.58
CA PRO A 198 -18.43 -2.89 -5.68
C PRO A 198 -18.56 -4.26 -6.35
N ASP A 199 -18.46 -4.28 -7.67
CA ASP A 199 -18.34 -5.51 -8.44
C ASP A 199 -16.86 -5.80 -8.73
N GLU A 200 -16.47 -7.07 -8.67
CA GLU A 200 -15.10 -7.48 -8.98
C GLU A 200 -14.70 -7.11 -10.41
N ALA A 201 -15.66 -7.10 -11.36
CA ALA A 201 -15.41 -6.73 -12.75
C ALA A 201 -14.93 -5.27 -12.91
N GLU A 202 -15.31 -4.36 -12.00
CA GLU A 202 -14.85 -2.97 -12.01
C GLU A 202 -13.32 -2.86 -11.81
N LEU A 203 -12.74 -3.87 -11.16
CA LEU A 203 -11.34 -3.89 -10.72
C LEU A 203 -10.46 -4.83 -11.56
N ARG A 204 -11.06 -5.83 -12.23
CA ARG A 204 -10.28 -6.76 -13.06
C ARG A 204 -9.46 -6.00 -14.10
N SER A 205 -8.15 -6.18 -14.04
CA SER A 205 -7.19 -5.49 -14.89
C SER A 205 -6.76 -6.33 -16.10
N GLY A 206 -7.11 -7.62 -16.10
CA GLY A 206 -6.69 -8.57 -17.13
C GLY A 206 -5.17 -8.76 -17.18
N ILE A 207 -4.47 -8.59 -16.05
CA ILE A 207 -3.04 -8.90 -16.00
C ILE A 207 -2.82 -10.39 -16.32
N PRO A 208 -1.86 -10.74 -17.20
CA PRO A 208 -1.55 -12.13 -17.48
C PRO A 208 -1.13 -12.91 -16.23
N ALA A 209 -1.52 -14.17 -16.13
CA ALA A 209 -1.29 -14.99 -14.95
C ALA A 209 0.21 -15.16 -14.61
N ASP A 210 1.07 -15.25 -15.61
CA ASP A 210 2.53 -15.31 -15.44
C ASP A 210 3.07 -14.05 -14.78
N LYS A 211 2.57 -12.87 -15.15
CA LYS A 211 2.93 -11.59 -14.55
C LYS A 211 2.38 -11.46 -13.13
N ALA A 212 1.13 -11.86 -12.90
CA ALA A 212 0.56 -11.89 -11.55
C ALA A 212 1.40 -12.79 -10.61
N ASN A 213 1.76 -13.99 -11.07
CA ASN A 213 2.63 -14.91 -10.33
C ASN A 213 4.05 -14.33 -10.09
N ALA A 214 4.57 -13.56 -11.06
CA ALA A 214 5.84 -12.88 -10.87
C ALA A 214 5.75 -11.82 -9.76
N TRP A 215 4.68 -11.04 -9.67
CA TRP A 215 4.48 -10.07 -8.60
C TRP A 215 4.29 -10.73 -7.22
N GLU A 216 3.63 -11.90 -7.14
CA GLU A 216 3.59 -12.70 -5.90
C GLU A 216 5.00 -13.14 -5.46
N LEU A 217 5.85 -13.54 -6.40
CA LEU A 217 7.25 -13.87 -6.12
C LEU A 217 8.03 -12.62 -5.68
N LEU A 218 7.88 -11.51 -6.38
CA LEU A 218 8.56 -10.24 -6.06
C LEU A 218 8.18 -9.73 -4.67
N ALA A 219 6.92 -9.89 -4.26
CA ALA A 219 6.48 -9.55 -2.90
C ALA A 219 7.20 -10.40 -1.83
N LYS A 220 7.40 -11.71 -2.10
CA LYS A 220 8.17 -12.59 -1.21
C LYS A 220 9.64 -12.19 -1.17
N VAL A 221 10.26 -11.92 -2.32
CA VAL A 221 11.66 -11.44 -2.41
C VAL A 221 11.81 -10.13 -1.64
N ARG A 222 10.88 -9.17 -1.79
CA ARG A 222 10.89 -7.93 -1.01
C ARG A 222 10.89 -8.19 0.49
N ALA A 223 10.04 -9.09 0.96
CA ALA A 223 9.97 -9.42 2.38
C ALA A 223 11.33 -9.92 2.93
N GLU A 224 12.03 -10.76 2.17
CA GLU A 224 13.36 -11.24 2.56
C GLU A 224 14.44 -10.15 2.49
N VAL A 225 14.39 -9.30 1.47
CA VAL A 225 15.30 -8.14 1.38
C VAL A 225 15.09 -7.18 2.56
N LEU A 226 13.84 -6.93 2.99
CA LEU A 226 13.56 -6.08 4.14
C LEU A 226 14.10 -6.68 5.44
N LYS A 227 14.07 -8.00 5.63
CA LYS A 227 14.72 -8.67 6.79
C LYS A 227 16.23 -8.46 6.77
N ALA A 228 16.87 -8.63 5.60
CA ALA A 228 18.31 -8.39 5.45
C ALA A 228 18.67 -6.92 5.75
N LEU A 229 17.85 -5.96 5.30
CA LEU A 229 18.00 -4.54 5.61
C LEU A 229 17.85 -4.25 7.10
N GLU A 230 16.92 -4.92 7.78
CA GLU A 230 16.74 -4.78 9.24
C GLU A 230 17.98 -5.23 10.02
N VAL A 231 18.54 -6.38 9.65
CA VAL A 231 19.82 -6.87 10.22
C VAL A 231 20.95 -5.87 9.95
N ALA A 232 21.09 -5.40 8.70
CA ALA A 232 22.11 -4.42 8.33
C ALA A 232 22.01 -3.11 9.10
N ARG A 233 20.77 -2.66 9.38
CA ARG A 233 20.50 -1.42 10.13
C ARG A 233 20.67 -1.59 11.63
N ASN A 234 20.06 -2.61 12.22
CA ASN A 234 19.93 -2.73 13.69
C ASN A 234 21.14 -3.40 14.32
N GLU A 235 21.69 -4.44 13.68
CA GLU A 235 22.81 -5.23 14.23
C GLU A 235 24.16 -4.70 13.72
N LYS A 236 24.31 -4.55 12.40
CA LYS A 236 25.60 -4.18 11.78
C LYS A 236 25.87 -2.67 11.75
N LYS A 237 24.85 -1.83 11.94
CA LYS A 237 24.93 -0.35 11.82
C LYS A 237 25.52 0.11 10.47
N LEU A 238 25.31 -0.68 9.42
CA LEU A 238 25.89 -0.43 8.10
C LEU A 238 25.18 0.73 7.38
N VAL A 239 23.85 0.81 7.50
CA VAL A 239 22.99 1.84 6.91
C VAL A 239 22.00 2.36 7.96
N ASN A 240 21.57 3.63 7.85
CA ASN A 240 20.56 4.21 8.74
C ASN A 240 19.14 4.10 8.12
N SER A 241 19.06 4.10 6.79
CA SER A 241 17.81 3.97 6.05
C SER A 241 17.98 3.06 4.84
N GLY A 242 16.89 2.51 4.32
CA GLY A 242 16.91 1.71 3.09
C GLY A 242 17.51 2.46 1.90
N LEU A 243 17.26 3.77 1.79
CA LEU A 243 17.78 4.59 0.68
C LEU A 243 19.31 4.76 0.70
N GLU A 244 19.97 4.44 1.82
CA GLU A 244 21.45 4.39 1.87
C GLU A 244 22.01 3.04 1.39
N ALA A 245 21.14 2.09 1.04
CA ALA A 245 21.55 0.74 0.72
C ALA A 245 21.63 0.48 -0.78
N LYS A 246 22.60 -0.36 -1.12
CA LYS A 246 22.72 -1.14 -2.35
C LYS A 246 22.52 -2.60 -1.99
N ILE A 247 21.62 -3.26 -2.71
CA ILE A 247 21.30 -4.67 -2.52
C ILE A 247 21.97 -5.50 -3.61
N LEU A 248 22.73 -6.49 -3.20
CA LEU A 248 23.27 -7.51 -4.09
C LEU A 248 22.45 -8.79 -3.91
N LEU A 249 21.83 -9.27 -4.99
CA LEU A 249 21.04 -10.49 -5.01
C LEU A 249 21.82 -11.62 -5.69
N ASN A 250 21.99 -12.71 -5.02
CA ASN A 250 22.44 -13.98 -5.58
C ASN A 250 21.30 -14.98 -5.56
N ALA A 251 21.17 -15.79 -6.61
CA ALA A 251 20.13 -16.80 -6.74
C ALA A 251 20.55 -17.82 -7.82
N ASP A 252 19.77 -18.90 -7.95
CA ASP A 252 19.92 -19.81 -9.07
C ASP A 252 19.57 -19.17 -10.42
N LEU A 253 19.81 -19.88 -11.50
CA LEU A 253 19.62 -19.36 -12.86
C LEU A 253 18.15 -19.02 -13.15
N GLU A 254 17.20 -19.79 -12.63
CA GLU A 254 15.78 -19.59 -12.89
C GLU A 254 15.27 -18.31 -12.19
N LEU A 255 15.52 -18.19 -10.89
CA LEU A 255 15.12 -17.02 -10.12
C LEU A 255 15.83 -15.76 -10.63
N LYS A 256 17.12 -15.88 -10.98
CA LYS A 256 17.89 -14.77 -11.56
C LYS A 256 17.32 -14.26 -12.89
N ALA A 257 16.89 -15.16 -13.77
CA ALA A 257 16.27 -14.79 -15.04
C ALA A 257 14.96 -13.99 -14.80
N LYS A 258 14.15 -14.43 -13.83
CA LYS A 258 12.92 -13.70 -13.43
C LYS A 258 13.26 -12.33 -12.86
N LEU A 259 14.20 -12.25 -11.91
CA LEU A 259 14.59 -10.97 -11.28
C LEU A 259 15.23 -10.01 -12.28
N LYS A 260 15.97 -10.49 -13.26
CA LYS A 260 16.60 -9.67 -14.31
C LYS A 260 15.58 -8.88 -15.13
N HIS A 261 14.42 -9.50 -15.42
CA HIS A 261 13.33 -8.82 -16.12
C HIS A 261 12.80 -7.61 -15.34
N TYR A 262 12.74 -7.71 -14.02
CA TYR A 262 12.22 -6.69 -13.12
C TYR A 262 13.30 -5.78 -12.50
N LEU A 263 14.57 -5.96 -12.88
CA LEU A 263 15.69 -5.21 -12.28
C LEU A 263 15.47 -3.67 -12.25
N PRO A 264 14.88 -3.04 -13.28
CA PRO A 264 14.63 -1.60 -13.26
C PRO A 264 13.64 -1.13 -12.18
N VAL A 265 12.74 -2.01 -11.71
CA VAL A 265 11.74 -1.67 -10.69
C VAL A 265 12.13 -2.14 -9.29
N LEU A 266 13.11 -3.04 -9.14
CA LEU A 266 13.52 -3.57 -7.85
C LEU A 266 13.98 -2.50 -6.85
N PRO A 267 14.75 -1.43 -7.24
CA PRO A 267 15.14 -0.41 -6.28
C PRO A 267 13.93 0.28 -5.63
N ALA A 268 12.92 0.65 -6.43
CA ALA A 268 11.69 1.24 -5.92
C ALA A 268 10.88 0.24 -5.08
N LEU A 269 10.79 -1.02 -5.52
CA LEU A 269 10.08 -2.08 -4.81
C LEU A 269 10.67 -2.35 -3.43
N PHE A 270 12.00 -2.35 -3.30
CA PHE A 270 12.68 -2.57 -2.01
C PHE A 270 12.91 -1.30 -1.20
N ILE A 271 12.62 -0.13 -1.80
CA ILE A 271 12.85 1.19 -1.21
C ILE A 271 14.34 1.37 -0.87
N VAL A 272 15.19 1.08 -1.85
CA VAL A 272 16.64 1.21 -1.80
C VAL A 272 17.15 2.01 -3.00
N SER A 273 18.38 2.51 -2.93
CA SER A 273 18.93 3.28 -4.04
C SER A 273 19.39 2.40 -5.21
N GLN A 274 19.91 1.21 -4.94
CA GLN A 274 20.54 0.36 -5.97
C GLN A 274 20.28 -1.12 -5.71
N VAL A 275 20.12 -1.88 -6.80
CA VAL A 275 20.01 -3.34 -6.79
C VAL A 275 20.87 -3.92 -7.90
N GLU A 276 21.65 -4.92 -7.60
CA GLU A 276 22.47 -5.67 -8.56
C GLU A 276 22.26 -7.16 -8.43
N LEU A 277 22.30 -7.87 -9.56
CA LEU A 277 22.33 -9.34 -9.60
C LEU A 277 23.78 -9.78 -9.72
N ILE A 278 24.24 -10.62 -8.79
CA ILE A 278 25.63 -11.13 -8.77
C ILE A 278 25.68 -12.61 -9.11
N ASN A 279 26.82 -13.07 -9.69
CA ASN A 279 26.98 -14.46 -10.13
C ASN A 279 27.82 -15.32 -9.18
N ALA A 280 28.52 -14.72 -8.23
CA ALA A 280 29.39 -15.40 -7.29
C ALA A 280 29.39 -14.68 -5.95
N GLY A 281 29.62 -15.44 -4.88
CA GLY A 281 29.65 -14.99 -3.50
C GLY A 281 28.52 -15.63 -2.69
N SER A 282 28.79 -15.96 -1.43
CA SER A 282 27.72 -16.32 -0.47
C SER A 282 27.11 -15.03 0.04
N GLY A 283 25.80 -14.88 -0.13
CA GLY A 283 25.07 -13.77 0.49
C GLY A 283 25.16 -13.85 2.01
N GLU A 284 25.20 -12.71 2.66
CA GLU A 284 25.25 -12.63 4.13
C GLU A 284 23.93 -13.06 4.80
N PHE A 285 22.82 -12.90 4.08
CA PHE A 285 21.49 -13.32 4.49
C PHE A 285 20.96 -14.35 3.49
N LYS A 286 20.58 -15.53 3.98
CA LYS A 286 19.94 -16.59 3.19
C LYS A 286 18.46 -16.63 3.48
N SER A 287 17.64 -16.66 2.43
CA SER A 287 16.19 -16.74 2.57
C SER A 287 15.72 -18.16 2.90
N ASP A 288 14.87 -18.28 3.90
CA ASP A 288 14.14 -19.51 4.21
C ASP A 288 12.84 -19.68 3.40
N VAL A 289 12.34 -18.57 2.82
CA VAL A 289 11.04 -18.52 2.13
C VAL A 289 11.19 -18.61 0.62
N VAL A 290 12.23 -17.99 0.07
CA VAL A 290 12.51 -17.99 -1.37
C VAL A 290 13.76 -18.84 -1.60
N PRO A 291 13.60 -20.09 -2.10
CA PRO A 291 14.73 -20.99 -2.31
C PRO A 291 15.82 -20.35 -3.17
N SER A 292 17.07 -20.65 -2.86
CA SER A 292 18.27 -20.12 -3.53
C SER A 292 18.52 -18.61 -3.43
N LEU A 293 17.62 -17.81 -2.84
CA LEU A 293 17.84 -16.38 -2.68
C LEU A 293 18.82 -16.08 -1.54
N GLU A 294 19.87 -15.39 -1.88
CA GLU A 294 20.83 -14.81 -0.92
C GLU A 294 20.91 -13.29 -1.12
N VAL A 295 20.97 -12.56 -0.03
CA VAL A 295 20.97 -11.09 -0.03
C VAL A 295 22.20 -10.57 0.69
N THR A 296 22.90 -9.63 0.06
CA THR A 296 23.97 -8.85 0.71
C THR A 296 23.59 -7.38 0.67
N VAL A 297 23.74 -6.71 1.81
CA VAL A 297 23.49 -5.27 1.94
C VAL A 297 24.82 -4.53 1.97
N GLN A 298 24.96 -3.52 1.12
CA GLN A 298 26.10 -2.61 1.08
C GLN A 298 25.63 -1.16 1.14
N ARG A 299 26.53 -0.22 1.37
CA ARG A 299 26.21 1.20 1.18
C ARG A 299 26.07 1.49 -0.30
N ALA A 300 25.09 2.33 -0.63
CA ALA A 300 24.86 2.78 -2.00
C ALA A 300 26.01 3.66 -2.51
N ASP A 301 26.30 3.52 -3.80
CA ASP A 301 27.32 4.30 -4.50
C ASP A 301 26.81 5.70 -4.84
N GLY A 302 27.74 6.66 -4.91
CA GLY A 302 27.46 8.03 -5.36
C GLY A 302 27.04 8.99 -4.24
N LYS A 303 26.29 10.03 -4.61
CA LYS A 303 25.85 11.10 -3.69
C LYS A 303 24.34 11.03 -3.48
N LYS A 304 23.88 11.49 -2.32
CA LYS A 304 22.47 11.62 -2.00
C LYS A 304 21.82 12.72 -2.82
N CYS A 305 20.73 12.40 -3.51
CA CYS A 305 19.88 13.38 -4.18
C CYS A 305 19.07 14.17 -3.15
N GLU A 306 19.10 15.50 -3.17
CA GLU A 306 18.37 16.34 -2.21
C GLU A 306 16.84 16.28 -2.39
N ARG A 307 16.34 15.88 -3.56
CA ARG A 307 14.91 15.83 -3.84
C ARG A 307 14.28 14.48 -3.50
N CYS A 308 14.82 13.34 -3.99
CA CYS A 308 14.24 12.02 -3.75
C CYS A 308 14.97 11.20 -2.67
N TRP A 309 16.10 11.69 -2.20
CA TRP A 309 16.96 11.09 -1.17
C TRP A 309 17.64 9.77 -1.55
N ASN A 310 17.42 9.28 -2.78
CA ASN A 310 18.18 8.16 -3.32
C ASN A 310 19.63 8.57 -3.57
N TYR A 311 20.55 7.63 -3.49
CA TYR A 311 21.95 7.80 -3.87
C TYR A 311 22.13 7.45 -5.34
N SER A 312 22.85 8.30 -6.07
CA SER A 312 23.17 8.07 -7.49
C SER A 312 24.58 8.59 -7.78
N THR A 313 25.31 7.86 -8.62
CA THR A 313 26.59 8.31 -9.15
C THR A 313 26.44 9.49 -10.12
N ARG A 314 25.22 9.75 -10.58
CA ARG A 314 24.87 10.79 -11.55
C ARG A 314 24.34 12.09 -10.93
N VAL A 315 24.36 12.21 -9.59
CA VAL A 315 24.06 13.49 -8.92
C VAL A 315 25.12 14.51 -9.30
N GLY A 316 24.69 15.64 -9.88
CA GLY A 316 25.57 16.72 -10.33
C GLY A 316 25.89 16.72 -11.82
N GLU A 317 25.39 15.75 -12.60
CA GLU A 317 25.53 15.76 -14.06
C GLU A 317 24.77 16.91 -14.73
N ASN A 318 23.60 17.27 -14.17
CA ASN A 318 22.83 18.39 -14.68
C ASN A 318 23.31 19.70 -14.03
N LEU A 319 23.93 20.58 -14.82
CA LEU A 319 24.48 21.84 -14.32
C LEU A 319 23.42 22.81 -13.80
N ARG A 320 22.18 22.72 -14.29
CA ARG A 320 21.05 23.53 -13.79
C ARG A 320 20.57 23.06 -12.43
N TYR A 321 20.72 21.77 -12.14
CA TYR A 321 20.27 21.13 -10.88
C TYR A 321 21.39 20.25 -10.30
N PRO A 322 22.49 20.83 -9.79
CA PRO A 322 23.70 20.08 -9.44
C PRO A 322 23.56 19.20 -8.19
N THR A 323 22.48 19.33 -7.41
CA THR A 323 22.27 18.58 -6.17
C THR A 323 21.25 17.43 -6.29
N ILE A 324 20.69 17.24 -7.49
CA ILE A 324 19.69 16.19 -7.71
C ILE A 324 20.15 15.15 -8.74
N CYS A 325 19.53 13.97 -8.68
CA CYS A 325 19.83 12.86 -9.60
C CYS A 325 19.14 13.06 -10.96
N GLU A 326 19.53 12.25 -11.92
CA GLU A 326 19.00 12.23 -13.29
C GLU A 326 17.47 12.10 -13.36
N ARG A 327 16.90 11.16 -12.57
CA ARG A 327 15.44 10.95 -12.51
C ARG A 327 14.68 12.19 -12.03
N CYS A 328 15.27 12.90 -11.05
CA CYS A 328 14.68 14.13 -10.54
C CYS A 328 14.82 15.30 -11.51
N SER A 329 15.93 15.37 -12.24
CA SER A 329 16.13 16.36 -13.30
C SER A 329 15.13 16.19 -14.44
N GLU A 330 14.89 14.95 -14.87
CA GLU A 330 13.88 14.60 -15.89
C GLU A 330 12.47 14.99 -15.41
N ALA A 331 12.12 14.66 -14.17
CA ALA A 331 10.81 15.01 -13.62
C ALA A 331 10.59 16.52 -13.52
N ILE A 332 11.63 17.31 -13.18
CA ILE A 332 11.53 18.77 -13.16
C ILE A 332 11.39 19.32 -14.59
N ALA A 333 12.18 18.81 -15.54
CA ALA A 333 12.05 19.20 -16.94
C ALA A 333 10.64 18.99 -17.48
N GLU A 334 10.02 17.84 -17.16
CA GLU A 334 8.62 17.57 -17.53
C GLU A 334 7.64 18.55 -16.86
N ILE A 335 7.85 18.90 -15.58
CA ILE A 335 7.02 19.87 -14.84
C ILE A 335 7.12 21.27 -15.46
N GLU A 336 8.31 21.68 -15.90
CA GLU A 336 8.56 22.98 -16.50
C GLU A 336 8.16 23.06 -17.99
N GLY A 337 7.70 21.94 -18.59
CA GLY A 337 7.35 21.87 -20.01
C GLY A 337 8.57 21.88 -20.94
N ASN A 338 9.77 21.59 -20.43
CA ASN A 338 11.00 21.48 -21.23
C ASN A 338 11.17 20.02 -21.69
N GLU A 339 11.64 19.82 -22.92
CA GLU A 339 12.01 18.47 -23.37
C GLU A 339 13.17 17.91 -22.51
N PRO A 340 13.11 16.60 -22.14
CA PRO A 340 14.20 15.95 -21.42
C PRO A 340 15.47 16.03 -22.28
N GLY A 341 16.49 16.71 -21.79
CA GLY A 341 17.81 16.79 -22.46
C GLY A 341 18.15 18.13 -23.11
N THR A 342 17.27 19.12 -23.17
CA THR A 342 17.65 20.46 -23.60
C THR A 342 18.41 21.18 -22.49
N VAL A 343 19.74 21.19 -22.61
CA VAL A 343 20.60 22.11 -21.87
C VAL A 343 20.25 23.52 -22.38
N ALA A 344 19.49 24.29 -21.61
CA ALA A 344 19.30 25.69 -21.92
C ALA A 344 20.68 26.37 -21.84
N THR A 345 21.17 26.84 -23.00
CA THR A 345 22.36 27.70 -23.04
C THR A 345 22.05 28.94 -22.19
N PRO A 346 22.90 29.32 -21.22
CA PRO A 346 22.71 30.55 -20.48
C PRO A 346 22.79 31.75 -21.44
N ALA A 347 21.81 32.66 -21.34
CA ALA A 347 21.78 33.93 -22.05
C ALA A 347 22.84 34.90 -21.53
#